data_ecf32fac4ae9d061b0ba3a535460e07b
#
_entry.id   ecf32fac4ae9d061b0ba3a535460e07b
#
_cell.length_a   1.000
_cell.length_b   1.000
_cell.length_c   1.000
_cell.angle_alpha   90.00
_cell.angle_beta   90.00
_cell.angle_gamma   90.00
#
_symmetry.space_group_name_H-M   'P 1'
#
loop_
_entity.id
_entity.type
_entity.pdbx_description
1 polymer ?
#
loop_
_entity_poly.entity_id
_entity_poly.type
_entity_poly.pdbx_seq_one_letter_code
_entity_poly.pdbx_strand_id
1 'polypeptide(L)'
;MKGVEDMEYLDEELLEARRKLERQKYTTIDTGIYAGEELIRFKLRNLFDNTVHLPLPEQFVIMPDSIKSMKYPSKDAPTFIMTSLDSMVNIGFNLLPVLLKDNETELMSAQFQNGLKSINPSIIIKNQTDTKTVQGNDMSWFEYKGFQLDGQSYNRVYLIRLRKNVLHGMFSCDIKDKNNWTNIVDKIFFAVREEL
;
A
#
# COMPACT_ATOMS: atom_id res chain seq x y z
N MET A 1 -28.12 29.97 29.85
CA MET A 1 -27.02 29.01 29.62
C MET A 1 -27.25 28.08 28.45
N LYS A 2 -28.46 27.68 28.03
CA LYS A 2 -28.72 26.83 26.86
C LYS A 2 -28.29 27.38 25.49
N GLY A 3 -28.27 28.70 25.30
CA GLY A 3 -27.98 29.27 23.97
C GLY A 3 -26.49 29.34 23.57
N VAL A 4 -25.57 29.16 24.49
CA VAL A 4 -24.12 29.18 24.21
C VAL A 4 -23.64 27.78 23.77
N GLU A 5 -24.14 26.74 24.42
CA GLU A 5 -23.85 25.35 24.04
C GLU A 5 -24.40 24.99 22.65
N ASP A 6 -25.60 25.51 22.29
CA ASP A 6 -26.19 25.30 20.95
C ASP A 6 -25.40 26.04 19.84
N MET A 7 -24.79 27.20 20.13
CA MET A 7 -23.95 27.91 19.15
C MET A 7 -22.59 27.25 18.95
N GLU A 8 -21.97 26.76 20.02
CA GLU A 8 -20.67 26.04 19.95
C GLU A 8 -20.79 24.76 19.14
N TYR A 9 -21.90 24.03 19.32
CA TYR A 9 -22.22 22.83 18.54
C TYR A 9 -22.43 23.11 17.03
N LEU A 10 -23.14 24.19 16.70
CA LEU A 10 -23.35 24.63 15.33
C LEU A 10 -22.04 25.06 14.64
N ASP A 11 -21.14 25.69 15.36
CA ASP A 11 -19.82 26.09 14.82
C ASP A 11 -18.95 24.86 14.56
N GLU A 12 -18.98 23.83 15.42
CA GLU A 12 -18.28 22.57 15.18
C GLU A 12 -18.83 21.82 13.95
N GLU A 13 -20.15 21.72 13.78
CA GLU A 13 -20.77 21.11 12.61
C GLU A 13 -20.39 21.83 11.31
N LEU A 14 -20.36 23.17 11.33
CA LEU A 14 -19.95 23.98 10.18
C LEU A 14 -18.46 23.77 9.84
N LEU A 15 -17.61 23.66 10.85
CA LEU A 15 -16.19 23.39 10.65
C LEU A 15 -15.96 21.99 10.08
N GLU A 16 -16.67 20.98 10.58
CA GLU A 16 -16.60 19.62 10.03
C GLU A 16 -17.11 19.55 8.59
N ALA A 17 -18.22 20.21 8.28
CA ALA A 17 -18.75 20.28 6.93
C ALA A 17 -17.76 20.94 5.96
N ARG A 18 -17.11 22.06 6.36
CA ARG A 18 -16.06 22.73 5.58
C ARG A 18 -14.85 21.80 5.36
N ARG A 19 -14.35 21.13 6.41
CA ARG A 19 -13.25 20.17 6.30
C ARG A 19 -13.60 19.03 5.33
N LYS A 20 -14.83 18.52 5.42
CA LYS A 20 -15.30 17.43 4.52
C LYS A 20 -15.35 17.89 3.07
N LEU A 21 -15.85 19.10 2.79
CA LEU A 21 -15.86 19.70 1.45
C LEU A 21 -14.44 19.94 0.92
N GLU A 22 -13.54 20.40 1.76
CA GLU A 22 -12.15 20.60 1.35
C GLU A 22 -11.46 19.28 1.03
N ARG A 23 -11.66 18.25 1.84
CA ARG A 23 -11.11 16.89 1.60
C ARG A 23 -11.61 16.27 0.30
N GLN A 24 -12.81 16.60 -0.17
CA GLN A 24 -13.32 16.10 -1.46
C GLN A 24 -12.49 16.53 -2.67
N LYS A 25 -11.67 17.56 -2.55
CA LYS A 25 -10.74 18.02 -3.60
C LYS A 25 -9.51 17.12 -3.73
N TYR A 26 -9.21 16.31 -2.68
CA TYR A 26 -8.00 15.51 -2.56
C TYR A 26 -8.35 14.02 -2.58
N THR A 27 -8.65 13.51 -3.77
CA THR A 27 -9.13 12.13 -3.95
C THR A 27 -8.32 11.33 -4.97
N THR A 28 -7.35 11.97 -5.62
CA THR A 28 -6.54 11.36 -6.70
C THR A 28 -5.05 11.44 -6.37
N ILE A 29 -4.25 10.65 -7.08
CA ILE A 29 -2.78 10.70 -7.00
C ILE A 29 -2.26 12.10 -7.30
N ASP A 30 -2.86 12.81 -8.28
CA ASP A 30 -2.41 14.13 -8.71
C ASP A 30 -2.74 15.24 -7.70
N THR A 31 -3.90 15.15 -7.04
CA THR A 31 -4.32 16.15 -6.06
C THR A 31 -3.80 15.86 -4.65
N GLY A 32 -3.42 14.62 -4.38
CA GLY A 32 -3.16 14.08 -3.06
C GLY A 32 -4.39 13.38 -2.48
N ILE A 33 -4.19 12.59 -1.42
CA ILE A 33 -5.24 11.81 -0.76
C ILE A 33 -5.01 11.88 0.75
N TYR A 34 -6.06 12.06 1.53
CA TYR A 34 -5.96 12.04 2.99
C TYR A 34 -5.83 10.62 3.54
N ALA A 35 -4.80 10.38 4.35
CA ALA A 35 -4.66 9.25 5.25
C ALA A 35 -4.98 9.72 6.67
N GLY A 36 -6.20 9.48 7.15
CA GLY A 36 -6.66 10.10 8.37
C GLY A 36 -6.69 11.62 8.27
N GLU A 37 -5.90 12.31 9.07
CA GLU A 37 -5.78 13.78 9.06
C GLU A 37 -4.64 14.29 8.18
N GLU A 38 -3.76 13.42 7.70
CA GLU A 38 -2.58 13.79 6.92
C GLU A 38 -2.87 13.76 5.41
N LEU A 39 -2.55 14.84 4.71
CA LEU A 39 -2.60 14.91 3.25
C LEU A 39 -1.34 14.27 2.66
N ILE A 40 -1.51 13.13 2.03
CA ILE A 40 -0.43 12.42 1.33
C ILE A 40 -0.34 12.96 -0.10
N ARG A 41 0.79 13.53 -0.44
CA ARG A 41 1.15 13.92 -1.81
C ARG A 41 2.04 12.85 -2.44
N PHE A 42 2.00 12.75 -3.77
CA PHE A 42 2.68 11.70 -4.48
C PHE A 42 3.69 12.26 -5.47
N LYS A 43 4.80 11.54 -5.62
CA LYS A 43 5.81 11.79 -6.63
C LYS A 43 6.05 10.53 -7.43
N LEU A 44 6.13 10.65 -8.75
CA LEU A 44 6.52 9.55 -9.62
C LEU A 44 7.95 9.11 -9.28
N ARG A 45 8.12 7.83 -9.02
CA ARG A 45 9.41 7.20 -8.75
C ARG A 45 9.70 6.13 -9.78
N ASN A 46 10.96 6.02 -10.14
CA ASN A 46 11.49 5.01 -11.04
C ASN A 46 12.22 3.96 -10.20
N LEU A 47 11.86 2.72 -10.37
CA LEU A 47 12.44 1.59 -9.66
C LEU A 47 13.08 0.61 -10.64
N PHE A 48 14.07 -0.16 -10.18
CA PHE A 48 14.72 -1.23 -10.93
C PHE A 48 15.25 -0.76 -12.29
N ASP A 49 16.16 0.22 -12.26
CA ASP A 49 16.80 0.81 -13.44
C ASP A 49 15.79 1.30 -14.49
N ASN A 50 14.76 2.01 -14.01
CA ASN A 50 13.64 2.56 -14.79
C ASN A 50 12.68 1.52 -15.39
N THR A 51 12.76 0.26 -14.99
CA THR A 51 11.83 -0.77 -15.47
C THR A 51 10.39 -0.51 -15.00
N VAL A 52 10.23 0.05 -13.82
CA VAL A 52 8.91 0.27 -13.18
C VAL A 52 8.77 1.72 -12.73
N HIS A 53 7.66 2.33 -13.10
CA HIS A 53 7.27 3.68 -12.69
C HIS A 53 5.98 3.63 -11.91
N LEU A 54 5.94 4.27 -10.73
CA LEU A 54 4.73 4.37 -9.94
C LEU A 54 4.77 5.61 -9.02
N PRO A 55 3.60 6.17 -8.67
CA PRO A 55 3.52 7.26 -7.71
C PRO A 55 3.73 6.72 -6.30
N LEU A 56 4.67 7.31 -5.55
CA LEU A 56 4.88 6.98 -4.14
C LEU A 56 4.73 8.25 -3.29
N PRO A 57 4.35 8.14 -2.00
CA PRO A 57 4.26 9.28 -1.11
C PRO A 57 5.56 10.09 -1.09
N GLU A 58 5.47 11.41 -1.25
CA GLU A 58 6.64 12.30 -1.30
C GLU A 58 7.46 12.27 -0.03
N GLN A 59 6.77 12.21 1.12
CA GLN A 59 7.38 12.19 2.45
C GLN A 59 8.00 10.85 2.84
N PHE A 60 7.76 9.78 2.05
CA PHE A 60 8.38 8.49 2.32
C PHE A 60 9.85 8.50 1.93
N VAL A 61 10.66 7.85 2.75
CA VAL A 61 12.10 7.67 2.55
C VAL A 61 12.44 6.21 2.28
N ILE A 62 13.59 5.97 1.65
CA ILE A 62 14.14 4.61 1.55
C ILE A 62 14.46 4.14 2.97
N MET A 63 13.96 2.96 3.33
CA MET A 63 14.21 2.39 4.65
C MET A 63 15.71 2.15 4.85
N PRO A 64 16.33 2.72 5.90
CA PRO A 64 17.73 2.46 6.22
C PRO A 64 17.99 0.96 6.47
N ASP A 65 19.16 0.47 6.05
CA ASP A 65 19.52 -0.96 6.18
C ASP A 65 19.48 -1.48 7.61
N SER A 66 19.83 -0.64 8.58
CA SER A 66 19.75 -0.98 10.00
C SER A 66 18.32 -1.27 10.46
N ILE A 67 17.35 -0.46 10.00
CA ILE A 67 15.92 -0.66 10.30
C ILE A 67 15.38 -1.83 9.49
N LYS A 68 15.77 -1.93 8.21
CA LYS A 68 15.39 -3.03 7.33
C LYS A 68 15.77 -4.39 7.92
N SER A 69 17.01 -4.53 8.39
CA SER A 69 17.50 -5.79 9.00
C SER A 69 16.74 -6.18 10.26
N MET A 70 16.27 -5.21 11.04
CA MET A 70 15.45 -5.47 12.24
C MET A 70 14.01 -5.87 11.89
N LYS A 71 13.38 -5.14 10.97
CA LYS A 71 11.96 -5.36 10.62
C LYS A 71 11.76 -6.53 9.66
N TYR A 72 12.72 -6.77 8.79
CA TYR A 72 12.66 -7.77 7.72
C TYR A 72 13.93 -8.65 7.75
N PRO A 73 14.12 -9.48 8.78
CA PRO A 73 15.33 -10.30 8.95
C PRO A 73 15.45 -11.47 7.96
N SER A 74 14.39 -11.73 7.18
CA SER A 74 14.37 -12.79 6.17
C SER A 74 15.26 -12.45 4.98
N LYS A 75 15.84 -13.49 4.35
CA LYS A 75 16.52 -13.38 3.05
C LYS A 75 15.59 -12.95 1.92
N ASP A 76 14.29 -13.20 2.10
CA ASP A 76 13.23 -12.84 1.14
C ASP A 76 12.64 -11.44 1.40
N ALA A 77 13.32 -10.63 2.21
CA ALA A 77 12.95 -9.23 2.44
C ALA A 77 12.88 -8.47 1.12
N PRO A 78 11.95 -7.49 0.97
CA PRO A 78 11.88 -6.68 -0.23
C PRO A 78 13.21 -6.02 -0.55
N THR A 79 13.58 -6.03 -1.83
CA THR A 79 14.82 -5.39 -2.31
C THR A 79 14.80 -3.90 -2.01
N PHE A 80 13.65 -3.28 -2.21
CA PHE A 80 13.44 -1.86 -2.02
C PHE A 80 12.23 -1.63 -1.12
N ILE A 81 12.39 -0.82 -0.07
CA ILE A 81 11.31 -0.47 0.85
C ILE A 81 11.26 1.05 1.02
N MET A 82 10.11 1.63 0.72
CA MET A 82 9.77 3.00 1.10
C MET A 82 8.99 2.98 2.41
N THR A 83 9.34 3.86 3.32
CA THR A 83 8.74 3.90 4.67
C THR A 83 8.37 5.32 5.08
N SER A 84 7.31 5.46 5.88
CA SER A 84 7.01 6.70 6.59
C SER A 84 8.14 7.05 7.58
N LEU A 85 8.25 8.30 7.99
CA LEU A 85 9.33 8.77 8.87
C LEU A 85 9.35 8.05 10.22
N ASP A 86 8.20 7.65 10.73
CA ASP A 86 8.04 6.85 11.95
C ASP A 86 8.22 5.34 11.71
N SER A 87 8.43 4.94 10.45
CA SER A 87 8.56 3.56 10.00
C SER A 87 7.32 2.68 10.25
N MET A 88 6.16 3.25 10.50
CA MET A 88 4.92 2.49 10.76
C MET A 88 4.22 2.05 9.48
N VAL A 89 4.41 2.77 8.38
CA VAL A 89 3.81 2.45 7.08
C VAL A 89 4.92 2.12 6.09
N ASN A 90 4.83 0.95 5.47
CA ASN A 90 5.89 0.44 4.60
C ASN A 90 5.32 -0.04 3.27
N ILE A 91 5.99 0.30 2.16
CA ILE A 91 5.70 -0.17 0.81
C ILE A 91 6.98 -0.79 0.26
N GLY A 92 6.97 -2.10 0.07
CA GLY A 92 8.13 -2.85 -0.39
C GLY A 92 7.95 -3.37 -1.81
N PHE A 93 9.08 -3.59 -2.51
CA PHE A 93 9.10 -4.03 -3.89
C PHE A 93 10.21 -5.05 -4.14
N ASN A 94 9.88 -6.08 -4.93
CA ASN A 94 10.82 -7.00 -5.56
C ASN A 94 10.50 -7.10 -7.05
N LEU A 95 11.50 -7.23 -7.87
CA LEU A 95 11.35 -7.56 -9.27
C LEU A 95 11.76 -9.04 -9.44
N LEU A 96 10.77 -9.90 -9.64
CA LEU A 96 10.98 -11.34 -9.74
C LEU A 96 11.27 -11.71 -11.21
N PRO A 97 12.38 -12.43 -11.50
CA PRO A 97 12.74 -12.82 -12.87
C PRO A 97 11.89 -14.03 -13.32
N VAL A 98 10.58 -13.86 -13.32
CA VAL A 98 9.59 -14.86 -13.71
C VAL A 98 8.77 -14.32 -14.86
N LEU A 99 8.67 -15.11 -15.94
CA LEU A 99 7.82 -14.81 -17.07
C LEU A 99 6.47 -15.51 -16.88
N LEU A 100 5.42 -14.74 -16.69
CA LEU A 100 4.05 -15.23 -16.62
C LEU A 100 3.33 -15.04 -17.94
N LYS A 101 2.47 -16.01 -18.29
CA LYS A 101 1.46 -15.86 -19.34
C LYS A 101 0.26 -15.07 -18.83
N ASP A 102 -0.68 -14.78 -19.71
CA ASP A 102 -1.93 -14.12 -19.37
C ASP A 102 -2.69 -14.94 -18.33
N ASN A 103 -3.23 -14.25 -17.31
CA ASN A 103 -4.01 -14.82 -16.20
C ASN A 103 -3.24 -15.78 -15.25
N GLU A 104 -1.93 -15.89 -15.33
CA GLU A 104 -1.14 -16.70 -14.38
C GLU A 104 -0.82 -15.97 -13.06
N THR A 105 -1.15 -14.68 -12.91
CA THR A 105 -0.97 -13.93 -11.67
C THR A 105 -1.81 -14.50 -10.52
N GLU A 106 -3.02 -15.00 -10.80
CA GLU A 106 -3.88 -15.66 -9.82
C GLU A 106 -3.22 -16.91 -9.23
N LEU A 107 -2.68 -17.77 -10.09
CA LEU A 107 -1.98 -18.98 -9.67
C LEU A 107 -0.76 -18.66 -8.81
N MET A 108 0.02 -17.65 -9.22
CA MET A 108 1.16 -17.18 -8.46
C MET A 108 0.73 -16.61 -7.11
N SER A 109 -0.38 -15.86 -7.07
CA SER A 109 -0.95 -15.34 -5.82
C SER A 109 -1.31 -16.48 -4.85
N ALA A 110 -1.94 -17.55 -5.34
CA ALA A 110 -2.25 -18.72 -4.52
C ALA A 110 -0.98 -19.39 -3.97
N GLN A 111 0.09 -19.49 -4.75
CA GLN A 111 1.39 -20.01 -4.30
C GLN A 111 2.00 -19.14 -3.19
N PHE A 112 1.96 -17.81 -3.33
CA PHE A 112 2.42 -16.88 -2.30
C PHE A 112 1.62 -17.02 -0.99
N GLN A 113 0.30 -17.15 -1.08
CA GLN A 113 -0.56 -17.37 0.09
C GLN A 113 -0.20 -18.67 0.81
N ASN A 114 0.01 -19.77 0.07
CA ASN A 114 0.41 -21.06 0.63
C ASN A 114 1.80 -20.97 1.29
N GLY A 115 2.75 -20.29 0.64
CA GLY A 115 4.07 -20.03 1.21
C GLY A 115 4.01 -19.26 2.52
N LEU A 116 3.24 -18.17 2.58
CA LEU A 116 3.05 -17.40 3.79
C LEU A 116 2.43 -18.23 4.93
N LYS A 117 1.40 -19.01 4.65
CA LYS A 117 0.78 -19.92 5.64
C LYS A 117 1.73 -21.01 6.13
N SER A 118 2.62 -21.49 5.28
CA SER A 118 3.63 -22.49 5.67
C SER A 118 4.67 -21.90 6.62
N ILE A 119 5.06 -20.64 6.43
CA ILE A 119 6.01 -19.95 7.30
C ILE A 119 5.35 -19.52 8.61
N ASN A 120 4.12 -19.00 8.54
CA ASN A 120 3.38 -18.54 9.72
C ASN A 120 1.90 -18.97 9.63
N PRO A 121 1.55 -20.15 10.20
CA PRO A 121 0.18 -20.67 10.16
C PRO A 121 -0.87 -19.76 10.85
N SER A 122 -0.46 -18.82 11.69
CA SER A 122 -1.37 -17.89 12.39
C SER A 122 -1.87 -16.75 11.49
N ILE A 123 -1.30 -16.58 10.28
CA ILE A 123 -1.72 -15.56 9.33
C ILE A 123 -3.16 -15.81 8.87
N ILE A 124 -3.98 -14.78 8.95
CA ILE A 124 -5.35 -14.81 8.43
C ILE A 124 -5.36 -14.11 7.08
N ILE A 125 -5.41 -14.88 6.01
CA ILE A 125 -5.55 -14.37 4.63
C ILE A 125 -7.02 -14.04 4.39
N LYS A 126 -7.26 -12.88 3.82
CA LYS A 126 -8.58 -12.37 3.44
C LYS A 126 -8.51 -11.77 2.05
N ASN A 127 -9.66 -11.75 1.38
CA ASN A 127 -9.85 -11.06 0.12
C ASN A 127 -8.70 -11.29 -0.87
N GLN A 128 -9.00 -11.96 -1.94
CA GLN A 128 -8.17 -12.04 -3.13
C GLN A 128 -8.94 -11.39 -4.27
N THR A 129 -8.26 -10.65 -5.12
CA THR A 129 -8.86 -10.02 -6.29
C THR A 129 -7.87 -10.07 -7.44
N ASP A 130 -8.39 -10.43 -8.60
CA ASP A 130 -7.67 -10.40 -9.87
C ASP A 130 -8.23 -9.27 -10.72
N THR A 131 -7.35 -8.47 -11.28
CA THR A 131 -7.69 -7.23 -11.97
C THR A 131 -6.56 -6.81 -12.92
N LYS A 132 -6.61 -5.58 -13.42
CA LYS A 132 -5.54 -5.01 -14.26
C LYS A 132 -5.11 -3.64 -13.74
N THR A 133 -3.85 -3.31 -13.96
CA THR A 133 -3.35 -1.95 -13.77
C THR A 133 -3.97 -1.00 -14.80
N VAL A 134 -3.78 0.31 -14.60
CA VAL A 134 -4.21 1.32 -15.59
C VAL A 134 -3.56 1.11 -16.97
N GLN A 135 -2.35 0.56 -17.02
CA GLN A 135 -1.65 0.20 -18.26
C GLN A 135 -2.15 -1.12 -18.89
N GLY A 136 -3.03 -1.86 -18.20
CA GLY A 136 -3.59 -3.12 -18.69
C GLY A 136 -2.82 -4.38 -18.29
N ASN A 137 -1.78 -4.26 -17.47
CA ASN A 137 -1.04 -5.40 -16.94
C ASN A 137 -1.91 -6.22 -15.97
N ASP A 138 -1.87 -7.54 -16.09
CA ASP A 138 -2.56 -8.42 -15.15
C ASP A 138 -2.00 -8.23 -13.74
N MET A 139 -2.88 -8.12 -12.78
CA MET A 139 -2.56 -7.92 -11.37
C MET A 139 -3.44 -8.78 -10.48
N SER A 140 -2.82 -9.54 -9.60
CA SER A 140 -3.51 -10.22 -8.49
C SER A 140 -3.03 -9.63 -7.18
N TRP A 141 -3.94 -9.44 -6.25
CA TRP A 141 -3.58 -9.03 -4.89
C TRP A 141 -4.41 -9.78 -3.85
N PHE A 142 -3.84 -9.90 -2.66
CA PHE A 142 -4.54 -10.39 -1.48
C PHE A 142 -4.11 -9.63 -0.25
N GLU A 143 -4.94 -9.66 0.78
CA GLU A 143 -4.64 -9.07 2.08
C GLU A 143 -4.55 -10.12 3.17
N TYR A 144 -3.73 -9.84 4.16
CA TYR A 144 -3.65 -10.69 5.34
C TYR A 144 -3.39 -9.87 6.60
N LYS A 145 -3.83 -10.45 7.71
CA LYS A 145 -3.58 -9.94 9.05
C LYS A 145 -2.43 -10.73 9.65
N GLY A 146 -1.39 -10.02 10.06
CA GLY A 146 -0.26 -10.57 10.80
C GLY A 146 -0.38 -10.26 12.30
N PHE A 147 0.25 -11.09 13.10
CA PHE A 147 0.37 -10.89 14.55
C PHE A 147 1.83 -10.59 14.87
N GLN A 148 2.07 -9.52 15.60
CA GLN A 148 3.38 -9.08 16.08
C GLN A 148 3.36 -9.00 17.62
N LEU A 149 4.53 -8.88 18.23
CA LEU A 149 4.64 -8.77 19.69
C LEU A 149 3.85 -7.56 20.23
N ASP A 150 3.85 -6.46 19.49
CA ASP A 150 3.27 -5.19 19.92
C ASP A 150 1.88 -4.91 19.30
N GLY A 151 1.26 -5.91 18.63
CA GLY A 151 -0.05 -5.70 18.04
C GLY A 151 -0.33 -6.51 16.78
N GLN A 152 -1.14 -5.96 15.91
CA GLN A 152 -1.56 -6.60 14.68
C GLN A 152 -1.23 -5.72 13.49
N SER A 153 -0.65 -6.32 12.45
CA SER A 153 -0.39 -5.64 11.19
C SER A 153 -1.46 -5.96 10.14
N TYR A 154 -1.79 -4.96 9.35
CA TYR A 154 -2.50 -5.11 8.10
C TYR A 154 -1.49 -5.15 6.96
N ASN A 155 -1.60 -6.13 6.10
CA ASN A 155 -0.68 -6.34 5.01
C ASN A 155 -1.45 -6.59 3.71
N ARG A 156 -0.88 -6.14 2.59
CA ARG A 156 -1.30 -6.50 1.23
C ARG A 156 -0.11 -6.93 0.40
N VAL A 157 -0.35 -7.88 -0.47
CA VAL A 157 0.60 -8.36 -1.47
C VAL A 157 0.00 -8.13 -2.84
N TYR A 158 0.79 -7.57 -3.75
CA TYR A 158 0.44 -7.32 -5.14
C TYR A 158 1.41 -8.06 -6.05
N LEU A 159 0.90 -8.76 -7.03
CA LEU A 159 1.66 -9.44 -8.06
C LEU A 159 1.21 -8.88 -9.41
N ILE A 160 2.08 -8.15 -10.06
CA ILE A 160 1.79 -7.47 -11.33
C ILE A 160 2.68 -8.06 -12.41
N ARG A 161 2.05 -8.64 -13.43
CA ARG A 161 2.76 -9.18 -14.58
C ARG A 161 3.34 -8.03 -15.41
N LEU A 162 4.63 -8.07 -15.61
CA LEU A 162 5.36 -7.22 -16.55
C LEU A 162 5.78 -8.10 -17.74
N ARG A 163 6.38 -7.49 -18.78
CA ARG A 163 6.79 -8.20 -20.01
C ARG A 163 7.77 -9.34 -19.78
N LYS A 164 8.74 -9.13 -18.87
CA LYS A 164 9.82 -10.10 -18.61
C LYS A 164 9.93 -10.51 -17.14
N ASN A 165 9.17 -9.87 -16.27
CA ASN A 165 9.27 -10.00 -14.84
C ASN A 165 7.89 -9.97 -14.18
N VAL A 166 7.84 -10.23 -12.89
CA VAL A 166 6.69 -9.93 -12.03
C VAL A 166 7.11 -8.91 -11.00
N LEU A 167 6.40 -7.79 -10.92
CA LEU A 167 6.54 -6.88 -9.79
C LEU A 167 5.79 -7.48 -8.60
N HIS A 168 6.54 -7.86 -7.58
CA HIS A 168 6.00 -8.21 -6.26
C HIS A 168 6.02 -6.97 -5.39
N GLY A 169 4.84 -6.44 -5.12
CA GLY A 169 4.63 -5.33 -4.21
C GLY A 169 4.09 -5.81 -2.87
N MET A 170 4.51 -5.18 -1.78
CA MET A 170 3.94 -5.40 -0.47
C MET A 170 3.63 -4.07 0.21
N PHE A 171 2.57 -4.07 0.99
CA PHE A 171 2.19 -2.96 1.85
C PHE A 171 1.99 -3.48 3.27
N SER A 172 2.42 -2.70 4.26
CA SER A 172 2.22 -3.02 5.67
C SER A 172 1.99 -1.76 6.49
N CYS A 173 1.00 -1.80 7.37
CA CYS A 173 0.76 -0.79 8.40
C CYS A 173 0.16 -1.44 9.66
N ASP A 174 -0.01 -0.64 10.74
CA ASP A 174 -0.81 -1.07 11.89
C ASP A 174 -2.26 -1.33 11.44
N ILE A 175 -2.92 -2.32 12.06
CA ILE A 175 -4.30 -2.69 11.71
C ILE A 175 -5.29 -1.53 11.90
N LYS A 176 -5.04 -0.64 12.86
CA LYS A 176 -5.88 0.55 13.13
C LYS A 176 -5.86 1.54 11.96
N ASP A 177 -4.77 1.61 11.21
CA ASP A 177 -4.58 2.52 10.08
C ASP A 177 -5.04 1.93 8.74
N LYS A 178 -5.52 0.69 8.73
CA LYS A 178 -6.01 0.00 7.53
C LYS A 178 -6.92 0.88 6.68
N ASN A 179 -7.94 1.47 7.28
CA ASN A 179 -8.96 2.23 6.55
C ASN A 179 -8.41 3.52 5.94
N ASN A 180 -7.38 4.09 6.56
CA ASN A 180 -6.71 5.30 6.06
C ASN A 180 -5.86 5.00 4.81
N TRP A 181 -5.29 3.80 4.72
CA TRP A 181 -4.29 3.47 3.71
C TRP A 181 -4.79 2.58 2.57
N THR A 182 -5.85 1.78 2.77
CA THR A 182 -6.31 0.81 1.78
C THR A 182 -6.55 1.41 0.40
N ASN A 183 -7.30 2.52 0.32
CA ASN A 183 -7.58 3.21 -0.95
C ASN A 183 -6.32 3.84 -1.56
N ILE A 184 -5.41 4.33 -0.73
CA ILE A 184 -4.17 4.96 -1.18
C ILE A 184 -3.27 3.91 -1.84
N VAL A 185 -3.04 2.78 -1.17
CA VAL A 185 -2.15 1.74 -1.68
C VAL A 185 -2.72 1.09 -2.94
N ASP A 186 -4.04 0.92 -3.04
CA ASP A 186 -4.68 0.46 -4.27
C ASP A 186 -4.35 1.40 -5.44
N LYS A 187 -4.55 2.70 -5.27
CA LYS A 187 -4.24 3.68 -6.32
C LYS A 187 -2.76 3.69 -6.71
N ILE A 188 -1.84 3.48 -5.78
CA ILE A 188 -0.41 3.35 -6.06
C ILE A 188 -0.14 2.17 -6.98
N PHE A 189 -0.62 0.97 -6.62
CA PHE A 189 -0.35 -0.24 -7.40
C PHE A 189 -1.15 -0.30 -8.70
N PHE A 190 -2.37 0.23 -8.75
CA PHE A 190 -3.12 0.39 -10.01
C PHE A 190 -2.42 1.33 -11.00
N ALA A 191 -1.69 2.32 -10.52
CA ALA A 191 -0.95 3.28 -11.35
C ALA A 191 0.43 2.79 -11.80
N VAL A 192 0.82 1.55 -11.47
CA VAL A 192 2.09 0.95 -11.92
C VAL A 192 2.16 0.95 -13.45
N ARG A 193 3.30 1.41 -13.96
CA ARG A 193 3.63 1.39 -15.40
C ARG A 193 4.98 0.74 -15.60
N GLU A 194 5.08 -0.05 -16.66
CA GLU A 194 6.33 -0.58 -17.17
C GLU A 194 6.85 0.34 -18.30
N GLU A 195 8.14 0.64 -18.29
CA GLU A 195 8.75 1.38 -19.40
C GLU A 195 8.84 0.48 -20.64
N LEU A 196 8.53 1.06 -21.80
CA LEU A 196 8.45 0.36 -23.09
C LEU A 196 9.83 0.20 -23.74
#